data_12375c247ebbbd40364652602abbba17
#
_entry.id   12375c247ebbbd40364652602abbba17
#
_cell.length_a   1.000
_cell.length_b   1.000
_cell.length_c   1.000
_cell.angle_alpha   90.00
_cell.angle_beta   90.00
_cell.angle_gamma   90.00
#
_symmetry.space_group_name_H-M   'P 1'
#
loop_
_entity.id
_entity.type
_entity.pdbx_description
1 polymer ?
#
loop_
_entity_poly.entity_id
_entity_poly.type
_entity_poly.pdbx_seq_one_letter_code
_entity_poly.pdbx_strand_id
1 'polypeptide(L)'
;MAIEITELKKRATMINDKVRMYLLPPLFNAAVRAGASIMNIYKNLDDYDISLKDDKTPITLADRLAHKTIREYLGRTRIPILSEEGREMRYDERRNWELYWLVDPLDGTVEFIKGNNEFTVNIALMENNVCMGAVIYVPYFEKM
;
A
#
# COMPACT_ATOMS: atom_id res chain seq x y z
N MET A 1 25.35 -31.72 3.27
CA MET A 1 25.00 -30.73 2.21
C MET A 1 23.60 -30.92 1.65
N ALA A 2 23.17 -32.11 1.23
CA ALA A 2 21.79 -32.33 0.72
C ALA A 2 20.67 -32.12 1.77
N ILE A 3 20.91 -32.45 3.03
CA ILE A 3 19.95 -32.26 4.14
C ILE A 3 19.72 -30.78 4.41
N GLU A 4 20.76 -29.95 4.32
CA GLU A 4 20.70 -28.52 4.56
C GLU A 4 19.90 -27.78 3.48
N ILE A 5 20.05 -28.15 2.21
CA ILE A 5 19.28 -27.58 1.10
C ILE A 5 17.81 -27.96 1.20
N THR A 6 17.48 -29.18 1.63
CA THR A 6 16.11 -29.63 1.80
C THR A 6 15.43 -28.89 2.95
N GLU A 7 16.12 -28.66 4.05
CA GLU A 7 15.61 -27.92 5.18
C GLU A 7 15.41 -26.43 4.84
N LEU A 8 16.33 -25.82 4.09
CA LEU A 8 16.19 -24.45 3.58
C LEU A 8 14.98 -24.30 2.64
N LYS A 9 14.78 -25.27 1.74
CA LYS A 9 13.60 -25.31 0.86
C LYS A 9 12.31 -25.43 1.67
N LYS A 10 12.27 -26.30 2.68
CA LYS A 10 11.11 -26.48 3.56
C LYS A 10 10.79 -25.21 4.37
N ARG A 11 11.80 -24.51 4.89
CA ARG A 11 11.65 -23.22 5.56
C ARG A 11 11.13 -22.14 4.60
N ALA A 12 11.68 -22.05 3.40
CA ALA A 12 11.21 -21.12 2.37
C ALA A 12 9.74 -21.39 1.99
N THR A 13 9.35 -22.66 1.83
CA THR A 13 7.95 -23.04 1.58
C THR A 13 7.03 -22.68 2.74
N MET A 14 7.46 -22.93 3.98
CA MET A 14 6.67 -22.55 5.17
C MET A 14 6.49 -21.03 5.32
N ILE A 15 7.50 -20.23 4.98
CA ILE A 15 7.41 -18.76 4.99
C ILE A 15 6.42 -18.31 3.92
N ASN A 16 6.48 -18.87 2.71
CA ASN A 16 5.54 -18.58 1.63
C ASN A 16 4.09 -18.92 2.01
N ASP A 17 3.85 -20.05 2.67
CA ASP A 17 2.51 -20.44 3.11
C ASP A 17 1.97 -19.52 4.21
N LYS A 18 2.81 -19.10 5.16
CA LYS A 18 2.43 -18.11 6.18
C LYS A 18 2.14 -16.74 5.55
N VAL A 19 2.97 -16.28 4.61
CA VAL A 19 2.73 -15.04 3.87
C VAL A 19 1.37 -15.10 3.18
N ARG A 20 1.09 -16.18 2.45
CA ARG A 20 -0.20 -16.35 1.76
C ARG A 20 -1.38 -16.38 2.72
N MET A 21 -1.29 -17.13 3.80
CA MET A 21 -2.43 -17.39 4.68
C MET A 21 -2.73 -16.20 5.61
N TYR A 22 -1.72 -15.48 6.11
CA TYR A 22 -1.87 -14.46 7.14
C TYR A 22 -1.68 -13.04 6.67
N LEU A 23 -0.89 -12.80 5.61
CA LEU A 23 -0.53 -11.45 5.17
C LEU A 23 -1.26 -11.01 3.90
N LEU A 24 -1.67 -11.93 3.01
CA LEU A 24 -2.44 -11.55 1.83
C LEU A 24 -3.84 -10.98 2.15
N PRO A 25 -4.63 -11.56 3.08
CA PRO A 25 -5.94 -10.97 3.39
C PRO A 25 -5.86 -9.51 3.89
N PRO A 26 -5.01 -9.13 4.85
CA PRO A 26 -4.85 -7.73 5.23
C PRO A 26 -4.33 -6.85 4.10
N LEU A 27 -3.45 -7.36 3.22
CA LEU A 27 -2.97 -6.66 2.04
C LEU A 27 -4.10 -6.29 1.09
N PHE A 28 -4.93 -7.26 0.67
CA PHE A 28 -6.06 -7.03 -0.23
C PHE A 28 -7.10 -6.11 0.40
N ASN A 29 -7.45 -6.35 1.67
CA ASN A 29 -8.42 -5.52 2.38
C ASN A 29 -7.95 -4.07 2.51
N ALA A 30 -6.67 -3.83 2.80
CA ALA A 30 -6.10 -2.50 2.87
C ALA A 30 -6.23 -1.77 1.53
N ALA A 31 -5.87 -2.43 0.41
CA ALA A 31 -5.95 -1.84 -0.93
C ALA A 31 -7.40 -1.48 -1.32
N VAL A 32 -8.35 -2.41 -1.16
CA VAL A 32 -9.77 -2.18 -1.51
C VAL A 32 -10.37 -1.08 -0.66
N ARG A 33 -10.10 -1.06 0.65
CA ARG A 33 -10.64 -0.04 1.56
C ARG A 33 -10.04 1.34 1.31
N ALA A 34 -8.75 1.42 1.02
CA ALA A 34 -8.09 2.66 0.59
C ALA A 34 -8.69 3.17 -0.71
N GLY A 35 -8.86 2.29 -1.71
CA GLY A 35 -9.51 2.64 -2.96
C GLY A 35 -10.94 3.16 -2.78
N ALA A 36 -11.73 2.57 -1.88
CA ALA A 36 -13.06 3.07 -1.54
C ALA A 36 -13.01 4.49 -0.95
N SER A 37 -12.02 4.78 -0.09
CA SER A 37 -11.81 6.13 0.46
C SER A 37 -11.46 7.13 -0.63
N ILE A 38 -10.58 6.76 -1.57
CA ILE A 38 -10.22 7.57 -2.74
C ILE A 38 -11.45 7.84 -3.61
N MET A 39 -12.21 6.81 -3.94
CA MET A 39 -13.39 6.92 -4.82
C MET A 39 -14.50 7.77 -4.22
N ASN A 40 -14.62 7.82 -2.89
CA ASN A 40 -15.57 8.71 -2.23
C ASN A 40 -15.26 10.19 -2.51
N ILE A 41 -13.98 10.57 -2.57
CA ILE A 41 -13.55 11.92 -2.92
C ILE A 41 -13.64 12.14 -4.42
N TYR A 42 -13.15 11.17 -5.21
CA TYR A 42 -13.12 11.25 -6.66
C TYR A 42 -14.49 11.49 -7.29
N LYS A 43 -15.52 10.80 -6.81
CA LYS A 43 -16.89 10.95 -7.30
C LYS A 43 -17.55 12.29 -6.94
N ASN A 44 -17.00 13.00 -5.99
CA ASN A 44 -17.51 14.28 -5.50
C ASN A 44 -16.50 15.43 -5.72
N LEU A 45 -15.63 15.30 -6.74
CA LEU A 45 -14.59 16.32 -7.02
C LEU A 45 -15.18 17.72 -7.27
N ASP A 46 -16.37 17.79 -7.88
CA ASP A 46 -17.05 19.07 -8.15
C ASP A 46 -17.47 19.81 -6.88
N ASP A 47 -17.60 19.09 -5.74
CA ASP A 47 -17.93 19.69 -4.43
C ASP A 47 -16.70 20.31 -3.76
N TYR A 48 -15.50 20.11 -4.32
CA TYR A 48 -14.24 20.62 -3.78
C TYR A 48 -13.72 21.78 -4.62
N ASP A 49 -13.32 22.84 -3.94
CA ASP A 49 -12.64 23.98 -4.59
C ASP A 49 -11.19 23.58 -4.93
N ILE A 50 -10.95 23.21 -6.18
CA ILE A 50 -9.63 22.80 -6.71
C ILE A 50 -8.63 23.97 -6.71
N SER A 51 -9.09 25.22 -6.52
CA SER A 51 -8.25 26.42 -6.50
C SER A 51 -7.46 26.60 -5.21
N LEU A 52 -7.76 25.84 -4.17
CA LEU A 52 -7.09 25.91 -2.87
C LEU A 52 -5.68 25.30 -2.99
N LYS A 53 -4.66 26.14 -2.91
CA LYS A 53 -3.23 25.77 -2.91
C LYS A 53 -2.73 25.19 -1.57
N ASP A 54 -3.62 24.89 -0.65
CA ASP A 54 -3.29 24.40 0.69
C ASP A 54 -3.48 22.88 0.82
N ASP A 55 -3.01 22.32 1.95
CA ASP A 55 -3.15 20.93 2.41
C ASP A 55 -4.59 20.35 2.38
N LYS A 56 -5.55 21.05 1.80
CA LYS A 56 -6.98 20.72 1.72
C LYS A 56 -7.45 20.43 0.28
N THR A 57 -6.54 20.32 -0.68
CA THR A 57 -6.93 19.90 -2.03
C THR A 57 -7.55 18.50 -2.00
N PRO A 58 -8.49 18.19 -2.92
CA PRO A 58 -9.10 16.86 -3.00
C PRO A 58 -8.09 15.75 -3.07
N ILE A 59 -6.98 15.96 -3.78
CA ILE A 59 -5.92 14.98 -3.89
C ILE A 59 -5.21 14.73 -2.58
N THR A 60 -4.78 15.77 -1.87
CA THR A 60 -4.14 15.65 -0.56
C THR A 60 -5.07 14.96 0.45
N LEU A 61 -6.39 15.23 0.36
CA LEU A 61 -7.36 14.56 1.20
C LEU A 61 -7.51 13.07 0.85
N ALA A 62 -7.56 12.74 -0.45
CA ALA A 62 -7.65 11.36 -0.91
C ALA A 62 -6.43 10.55 -0.49
N ASP A 63 -5.22 11.08 -0.68
CA ASP A 63 -3.97 10.47 -0.25
C ASP A 63 -3.93 10.21 1.26
N ARG A 64 -4.23 11.23 2.06
CA ARG A 64 -4.25 11.13 3.53
C ARG A 64 -5.25 10.08 4.03
N LEU A 65 -6.45 10.03 3.45
CA LEU A 65 -7.46 9.05 3.83
C LEU A 65 -7.06 7.64 3.40
N ALA A 66 -6.52 7.46 2.20
CA ALA A 66 -5.99 6.20 1.73
C ALA A 66 -4.85 5.71 2.64
N HIS A 67 -3.87 6.57 2.90
CA HIS A 67 -2.76 6.27 3.80
C HIS A 67 -3.23 5.86 5.21
N LYS A 68 -4.15 6.63 5.79
CA LYS A 68 -4.73 6.32 7.11
C LYS A 68 -5.40 4.95 7.11
N THR A 69 -6.23 4.69 6.09
CA THR A 69 -6.94 3.41 5.96
C THR A 69 -5.96 2.24 5.84
N ILE A 70 -4.94 2.36 4.99
CA ILE A 70 -3.90 1.33 4.85
C ILE A 70 -3.20 1.06 6.19
N ARG A 71 -2.81 2.12 6.89
CA ARG A 71 -2.17 1.99 8.21
C ARG A 71 -3.05 1.30 9.24
N GLU A 72 -4.36 1.53 9.25
CA GLU A 72 -5.30 0.88 10.16
C GLU A 72 -5.38 -0.63 9.91
N TYR A 73 -5.36 -1.05 8.64
CA TYR A 73 -5.41 -2.47 8.26
C TYR A 73 -4.06 -3.17 8.45
N LEU A 74 -2.98 -2.62 7.90
CA LEU A 74 -1.65 -3.23 7.94
C LEU A 74 -0.98 -3.10 9.30
N GLY A 75 -1.29 -2.09 10.10
CA GLY A 75 -0.77 -1.91 11.45
C GLY A 75 -1.08 -3.08 12.39
N ARG A 76 -2.16 -3.81 12.13
CA ARG A 76 -2.52 -5.04 12.87
C ARG A 76 -1.50 -6.16 12.69
N THR A 77 -0.74 -6.15 11.60
CA THR A 77 0.32 -7.14 11.33
C THR A 77 1.57 -6.90 12.17
N ARG A 78 1.72 -5.72 12.77
CA ARG A 78 2.92 -5.26 13.48
C ARG A 78 4.20 -5.24 12.64
N ILE A 79 4.06 -5.31 11.31
CA ILE A 79 5.14 -5.18 10.35
C ILE A 79 5.30 -3.68 10.06
N PRO A 80 6.54 -3.13 10.04
CA PRO A 80 6.78 -1.73 9.71
C PRO A 80 6.19 -1.35 8.35
N ILE A 81 5.74 -0.10 8.22
CA ILE A 81 5.16 0.45 6.99
C ILE A 81 6.03 1.60 6.51
N LEU A 82 6.58 1.47 5.31
CA LEU A 82 7.23 2.53 4.55
C LEU A 82 6.24 3.02 3.50
N SER A 83 5.73 4.24 3.67
CA SER A 83 4.72 4.82 2.79
C SER A 83 5.20 6.16 2.25
N GLU A 84 4.86 6.47 1.00
CA GLU A 84 5.13 7.76 0.37
C GLU A 84 4.51 8.91 1.17
N GLU A 85 3.25 8.76 1.59
CA GLU A 85 2.51 9.73 2.41
C GLU A 85 2.83 9.63 3.91
N GLY A 86 3.82 8.83 4.27
CA GLY A 86 4.27 8.69 5.65
C GLY A 86 5.18 9.84 6.07
N ARG A 87 5.55 9.86 7.36
CA ARG A 87 6.63 10.75 7.79
C ARG A 87 7.92 10.40 7.05
N GLU A 88 8.69 11.42 6.73
CA GLU A 88 10.04 11.19 6.22
C GLU A 88 10.83 10.34 7.23
N MET A 89 11.33 9.20 6.75
CA MET A 89 12.01 8.21 7.57
C MET A 89 13.47 8.11 7.14
N ARG A 90 14.38 8.46 8.06
CA ARG A 90 15.80 8.39 7.79
C ARG A 90 16.22 6.96 7.46
N TYR A 91 17.23 6.82 6.61
CA TYR A 91 17.77 5.51 6.24
C TYR A 91 18.19 4.68 7.46
N ASP A 92 18.81 5.32 8.47
CA ASP A 92 19.25 4.65 9.69
C ASP A 92 18.12 3.99 10.49
N GLU A 93 16.89 4.53 10.40
CA GLU A 93 15.72 3.96 11.08
C GLU A 93 15.22 2.69 10.41
N ARG A 94 15.36 2.57 9.08
CA ARG A 94 14.78 1.48 8.27
C ARG A 94 15.79 0.49 7.71
N ARG A 95 17.10 0.78 7.75
CA ARG A 95 18.16 -0.05 7.15
C ARG A 95 18.21 -1.49 7.67
N ASN A 96 17.72 -1.71 8.91
CA ASN A 96 17.72 -3.01 9.58
C ASN A 96 16.35 -3.72 9.48
N TRP A 97 15.41 -3.19 8.71
CA TRP A 97 14.14 -3.86 8.51
C TRP A 97 14.31 -5.03 7.54
N GLU A 98 14.12 -6.22 8.06
CA GLU A 98 14.13 -7.43 7.24
C GLU A 98 12.79 -7.61 6.52
N LEU A 99 11.67 -7.26 7.19
CA LEU A 99 10.31 -7.39 6.67
C LEU A 99 9.57 -6.06 6.84
N TYR A 100 8.96 -5.54 5.76
CA TYR A 100 8.20 -4.29 5.81
C TYR A 100 7.18 -4.20 4.68
N TRP A 101 6.15 -3.38 4.90
CA TRP A 101 5.21 -2.96 3.86
C TRP A 101 5.77 -1.75 3.13
N LEU A 102 5.80 -1.81 1.80
CA LEU A 102 6.07 -0.66 0.93
C LEU A 102 4.74 -0.21 0.32
N VAL A 103 4.38 1.06 0.51
CA VAL A 103 3.05 1.59 0.22
C VAL A 103 3.14 2.88 -0.56
N ASP A 104 2.40 2.94 -1.65
CA ASP A 104 2.01 4.15 -2.36
C ASP A 104 0.47 4.21 -2.33
N PRO A 105 -0.11 5.10 -1.50
CA PRO A 105 -1.56 5.12 -1.27
C PRO A 105 -2.37 5.59 -2.46
N LEU A 106 -1.83 6.48 -3.29
CA LEU A 106 -2.47 7.01 -4.49
C LEU A 106 -1.43 7.37 -5.55
N ASP A 107 -1.06 6.40 -6.37
CA ASP A 107 -0.23 6.59 -7.55
C ASP A 107 -1.09 7.08 -8.73
N GLY A 108 -0.58 8.05 -9.49
CA GLY A 108 -1.31 8.69 -10.58
C GLY A 108 -2.08 9.94 -10.11
N THR A 109 -1.44 10.78 -9.31
CA THR A 109 -2.04 12.02 -8.77
C THR A 109 -2.47 13.00 -9.85
N VAL A 110 -1.72 13.07 -10.95
CA VAL A 110 -2.06 13.90 -12.12
C VAL A 110 -3.32 13.37 -12.80
N GLU A 111 -3.43 12.08 -12.93
CA GLU A 111 -4.56 11.36 -13.54
C GLU A 111 -5.82 11.50 -12.68
N PHE A 112 -5.66 11.45 -11.35
CA PHE A 112 -6.74 11.72 -10.41
C PHE A 112 -7.31 13.14 -10.62
N ILE A 113 -6.45 14.16 -10.70
CA ILE A 113 -6.86 15.56 -10.90
C ILE A 113 -7.54 15.75 -12.27
N LYS A 114 -7.01 15.10 -13.31
CA LYS A 114 -7.57 15.17 -14.67
C LYS A 114 -8.89 14.42 -14.84
N GLY A 115 -9.27 13.58 -13.89
CA GLY A 115 -10.51 12.79 -13.98
C GLY A 115 -10.47 11.70 -15.04
N ASN A 116 -9.28 11.16 -15.39
CA ASN A 116 -9.14 10.16 -16.46
C ASN A 116 -9.22 8.70 -15.97
N ASN A 117 -9.43 8.49 -14.65
CA ASN A 117 -9.64 7.19 -14.02
C ASN A 117 -8.39 6.28 -13.92
N GLU A 118 -7.19 6.80 -14.25
CA GLU A 118 -5.95 6.04 -14.33
C GLU A 118 -5.06 6.25 -13.09
N PHE A 119 -5.57 5.87 -11.92
CA PHE A 119 -4.83 5.93 -10.67
C PHE A 119 -4.94 4.60 -9.90
N THR A 120 -3.97 4.32 -9.06
CA THR A 120 -3.85 3.03 -8.36
C THR A 120 -3.51 3.17 -6.89
N VAL A 121 -3.78 2.10 -6.13
CA VAL A 121 -3.26 1.86 -4.78
C VAL A 121 -2.24 0.74 -4.89
N ASN A 122 -1.00 1.01 -4.50
CA ASN A 122 0.10 0.05 -4.60
C ASN A 122 0.59 -0.33 -3.21
N ILE A 123 0.58 -1.63 -2.90
CA ILE A 123 1.07 -2.16 -1.62
C ILE A 123 1.89 -3.41 -1.89
N ALA A 124 3.12 -3.47 -1.35
CA ALA A 124 4.00 -4.63 -1.44
C ALA A 124 4.49 -5.07 -0.06
N LEU A 125 4.61 -6.37 0.14
CA LEU A 125 5.36 -6.96 1.24
C LEU A 125 6.79 -7.20 0.77
N MET A 126 7.73 -6.59 1.47
CA MET A 126 9.15 -6.66 1.18
C MET A 126 9.88 -7.48 2.24
N GLU A 127 10.74 -8.41 1.83
CA GLU A 127 11.65 -9.15 2.71
C GLU A 127 13.08 -9.00 2.19
N ASN A 128 13.98 -8.45 2.99
CA ASN A 128 15.38 -8.21 2.61
C ASN A 128 15.51 -7.48 1.26
N ASN A 129 14.65 -6.47 1.03
CA ASN A 129 14.54 -5.71 -0.23
C ASN A 129 14.05 -6.52 -1.45
N VAL A 130 13.51 -7.71 -1.25
CA VAL A 130 12.87 -8.52 -2.30
C VAL A 130 11.36 -8.46 -2.11
N CYS A 131 10.62 -8.24 -3.20
CA CYS A 131 9.16 -8.26 -3.16
C CYS A 131 8.66 -9.70 -3.03
N MET A 132 7.97 -9.98 -1.91
CA MET A 132 7.38 -11.29 -1.62
C MET A 132 5.96 -11.43 -2.18
N GLY A 133 5.29 -10.33 -2.35
CA GLY A 133 3.96 -10.23 -2.92
C GLY A 133 3.49 -8.79 -2.93
N ALA A 134 2.67 -8.44 -3.91
CA ALA A 134 2.15 -7.10 -4.06
C ALA A 134 0.70 -7.11 -4.55
N VAL A 135 0.02 -5.99 -4.32
CA VAL A 135 -1.24 -5.65 -4.97
C VAL A 135 -1.10 -4.30 -5.65
N ILE A 136 -1.58 -4.23 -6.88
CA ILE A 136 -1.86 -3.00 -7.62
C ILE A 136 -3.37 -2.99 -7.80
N TYR A 137 -4.06 -2.11 -7.09
CA TYR A 137 -5.51 -2.00 -7.16
C TYR A 137 -5.91 -0.74 -7.93
N VAL A 138 -6.75 -0.90 -8.94
CA VAL A 138 -7.30 0.18 -9.76
C VAL A 138 -8.72 0.48 -9.26
N PRO A 139 -8.90 1.50 -8.39
CA PRO A 139 -10.17 1.69 -7.68
C PRO A 139 -11.35 1.97 -8.59
N TYR A 140 -11.15 2.73 -9.65
CA TYR A 140 -12.22 3.09 -10.59
C TYR A 140 -12.80 1.87 -11.31
N PHE A 141 -11.97 0.91 -11.66
CA PHE A 141 -12.37 -0.32 -12.36
C PHE A 141 -12.61 -1.50 -11.42
N GLU A 142 -12.37 -1.34 -10.12
CA GLU A 142 -12.46 -2.40 -9.10
C GLU A 142 -11.62 -3.64 -9.47
N LYS A 143 -10.43 -3.44 -10.07
CA LYS A 143 -9.52 -4.49 -10.55
C LYS A 143 -8.21 -4.52 -9.76
N MET A 144 -7.68 -5.73 -9.60
CA MET A 144 -6.33 -6.01 -9.09
C MET A 144 -5.49 -6.74 -10.13
#